data_528fd1a3089a31da0a079c47b4162ca1
#
_entry.id   528fd1a3089a31da0a079c47b4162ca1
#
_cell.length_a   1.000
_cell.length_b   1.000
_cell.length_c   1.000
_cell.angle_alpha   90.00
_cell.angle_beta   90.00
_cell.angle_gamma   90.00
#
_symmetry.space_group_name_H-M   'P 1'
#
loop_
_entity.id
_entity.type
_entity.pdbx_description
1 polymer ?
#
loop_
_entity_poly.entity_id
_entity_poly.type
_entity_poly.pdbx_seq_one_letter_code
_entity_poly.pdbx_strand_id
1 'polypeptide(L)'
;MVPDASKTCLGMEYFCSQGDELWEMSDSKLIELASREAVNLGLVSNLNKIEDGTVIRQYKAYPVYDGEYQKHLKVIQAYLEGFENLQTVGRNGMHRYNNQDHSMLTGMLAVKNISGENHDLWNVNTERSYHEEFTVEESKQQVQALAK
;
A
#
# COMPACT_ATOMS: atom_id res chain seq x y z
N MET A 1 -1.18 3.41 -17.23
CA MET A 1 -1.66 3.35 -18.63
C MET A 1 -1.59 4.76 -19.19
N VAL A 2 -0.70 4.97 -20.13
CA VAL A 2 -0.46 6.28 -20.76
C VAL A 2 -0.98 6.19 -22.18
N PRO A 3 -1.89 7.10 -22.61
CA PRO A 3 -2.51 7.02 -23.96
C PRO A 3 -1.49 7.21 -25.09
N ASP A 4 -0.46 8.00 -24.87
CA ASP A 4 0.61 8.25 -25.82
C ASP A 4 1.78 7.28 -25.57
N ALA A 5 2.05 6.40 -26.55
CA ALA A 5 3.10 5.39 -26.45
C ALA A 5 4.52 5.97 -26.42
N SER A 6 4.71 7.25 -26.79
CA SER A 6 6.01 7.95 -26.70
C SER A 6 6.31 8.50 -25.30
N LYS A 7 5.34 8.42 -24.39
CA LYS A 7 5.42 8.96 -23.02
C LYS A 7 5.32 7.85 -21.99
N THR A 8 5.77 8.15 -20.79
CA THR A 8 5.59 7.32 -19.61
C THR A 8 5.11 8.14 -18.42
N CYS A 9 4.61 7.49 -17.39
CA CYS A 9 4.24 8.12 -16.14
C CYS A 9 5.07 7.51 -15.01
N LEU A 10 5.62 8.35 -14.15
CA LEU A 10 6.29 7.95 -12.91
C LEU A 10 5.39 8.26 -11.73
N GLY A 11 5.12 7.28 -10.88
CA GLY A 11 4.53 7.48 -9.57
C GLY A 11 5.65 7.69 -8.54
N MET A 12 5.60 8.80 -7.82
CA MET A 12 6.52 9.09 -6.72
C MET A 12 5.71 9.19 -5.43
N GLU A 13 6.01 8.30 -4.48
CA GLU A 13 5.31 8.24 -3.20
C GLU A 13 6.14 8.93 -2.11
N TYR A 14 5.52 9.87 -1.40
CA TYR A 14 6.09 10.57 -0.27
C TYR A 14 5.32 10.22 1.00
N PHE A 15 5.97 9.52 1.92
CA PHE A 15 5.38 9.19 3.21
C PHE A 15 5.53 10.37 4.16
N CYS A 16 4.41 10.92 4.59
CA CYS A 16 4.37 12.05 5.49
C CYS A 16 3.12 12.00 6.38
N SER A 17 3.12 12.75 7.45
CA SER A 17 1.97 12.92 8.31
C SER A 17 1.20 14.19 7.93
N GLN A 18 -0.08 14.22 8.24
CA GLN A 18 -0.88 15.43 8.09
C GLN A 18 -0.28 16.54 8.95
N GLY A 19 -0.04 17.71 8.36
CA GLY A 19 0.61 18.85 9.01
C GLY A 19 2.12 18.90 8.84
N ASP A 20 2.77 17.89 8.25
CA ASP A 20 4.18 17.94 7.89
C ASP A 20 4.44 18.93 6.75
N GLU A 21 5.69 19.38 6.63
CA GLU A 21 6.10 20.30 5.57
C GLU A 21 5.75 19.79 4.15
N LEU A 22 5.95 18.50 3.89
CA LEU A 22 5.59 17.89 2.61
C LEU A 22 4.07 17.87 2.40
N TRP A 23 3.30 17.60 3.46
CA TRP A 23 1.83 17.58 3.38
C TRP A 23 1.25 18.96 3.06
N GLU A 24 1.80 20.01 3.70
CA GLU A 24 1.35 21.40 3.54
C GLU A 24 1.95 22.10 2.30
N MET A 25 2.94 21.48 1.65
CA MET A 25 3.59 22.03 0.47
C MET A 25 2.59 22.17 -0.69
N SER A 26 2.65 23.28 -1.43
CA SER A 26 1.80 23.45 -2.62
C SER A 26 2.11 22.41 -3.70
N ASP A 27 1.11 22.06 -4.51
CA ASP A 27 1.27 21.07 -5.58
C ASP A 27 2.40 21.43 -6.53
N SER A 28 2.52 22.72 -6.89
CA SER A 28 3.59 23.18 -7.77
C SER A 28 4.98 22.96 -7.19
N LYS A 29 5.16 23.17 -5.88
CA LYS A 29 6.43 22.92 -5.21
C LYS A 29 6.73 21.42 -5.07
N LEU A 30 5.72 20.60 -4.81
CA LEU A 30 5.87 19.14 -4.77
C LEU A 30 6.24 18.58 -6.15
N ILE A 31 5.61 19.07 -7.22
CA ILE A 31 5.95 18.69 -8.60
C ILE A 31 7.40 19.09 -8.92
N GLU A 32 7.82 20.30 -8.51
CA GLU A 32 9.19 20.75 -8.69
C GLU A 32 10.20 19.89 -7.93
N LEU A 33 9.89 19.54 -6.67
CA LEU A 33 10.71 18.65 -5.84
C LEU A 33 10.85 17.29 -6.50
N ALA A 34 9.72 16.64 -6.83
CA ALA A 34 9.68 15.32 -7.47
C ALA A 34 10.43 15.31 -8.81
N SER A 35 10.28 16.36 -9.59
CA SER A 35 10.99 16.50 -10.86
C SER A 35 12.51 16.55 -10.70
N ARG A 36 13.00 17.32 -9.73
CA ARG A 36 14.43 17.37 -9.42
C ARG A 36 14.96 16.02 -8.92
N GLU A 37 14.21 15.36 -8.05
CA GLU A 37 14.60 14.05 -7.53
C GLU A 37 14.61 12.99 -8.64
N ALA A 38 13.61 12.97 -9.53
CA ALA A 38 13.60 12.07 -10.68
C ALA A 38 14.84 12.23 -11.58
N VAL A 39 15.29 13.46 -11.78
CA VAL A 39 16.53 13.74 -12.53
C VAL A 39 17.76 13.31 -11.74
N ASN A 40 17.84 13.64 -10.45
CA ASN A 40 18.97 13.27 -9.59
C ASN A 40 19.14 11.76 -9.45
N LEU A 41 18.05 11.00 -9.44
CA LEU A 41 18.04 9.54 -9.42
C LEU A 41 18.34 8.93 -10.81
N GLY A 42 18.46 9.73 -11.86
CA GLY A 42 18.69 9.24 -13.21
C GLY A 42 17.48 8.58 -13.88
N LEU A 43 16.28 8.72 -13.30
CA LEU A 43 15.04 8.22 -13.88
C LEU A 43 14.63 9.03 -15.10
N VAL A 44 14.97 10.32 -15.11
CA VAL A 44 14.73 11.25 -16.21
C VAL A 44 16.03 11.98 -16.54
N SER A 45 16.35 12.16 -17.80
CA SER A 45 17.63 12.71 -18.23
C SER A 45 17.81 14.21 -17.90
N ASN A 46 16.73 14.98 -17.90
CA ASN A 46 16.71 16.41 -17.55
C ASN A 46 15.28 16.90 -17.34
N LEU A 47 15.12 18.05 -16.67
CA LEU A 47 13.82 18.65 -16.34
C LEU A 47 12.94 18.94 -17.56
N ASN A 48 13.52 19.26 -18.72
CA ASN A 48 12.74 19.59 -19.94
C ASN A 48 12.02 18.37 -20.53
N LYS A 49 12.28 17.16 -20.02
CA LYS A 49 11.58 15.94 -20.40
C LYS A 49 10.33 15.68 -19.57
N ILE A 50 10.12 16.44 -18.52
CA ILE A 50 8.94 16.36 -17.68
C ILE A 50 7.91 17.35 -18.21
N GLU A 51 6.80 16.83 -18.70
CA GLU A 51 5.79 17.66 -19.37
C GLU A 51 4.74 18.17 -18.39
N ASP A 52 4.33 17.32 -17.43
CA ASP A 52 3.25 17.63 -16.49
C ASP A 52 3.39 16.79 -15.22
N GLY A 53 2.67 17.17 -14.18
CA GLY A 53 2.58 16.47 -12.93
C GLY A 53 1.27 16.73 -12.18
N THR A 54 0.82 15.75 -11.43
CA THR A 54 -0.37 15.84 -10.59
C THR A 54 -0.04 15.36 -9.19
N VAL A 55 -0.54 16.06 -8.18
CA VAL A 55 -0.38 15.69 -6.76
C VAL A 55 -1.69 15.13 -6.24
N ILE A 56 -1.62 13.95 -5.62
CA ILE A 56 -2.75 13.33 -4.94
C ILE A 56 -2.35 13.15 -3.48
N ARG A 57 -3.15 13.70 -2.56
CA ARG A 57 -2.99 13.49 -1.12
C ARG A 57 -3.98 12.45 -0.63
N GLN A 58 -3.46 11.33 -0.18
CA GLN A 58 -4.29 10.24 0.34
C GLN A 58 -4.18 10.17 1.86
N TYR A 59 -5.27 10.49 2.55
CA TYR A 59 -5.39 10.30 4.00
C TYR A 59 -5.48 8.82 4.34
N LYS A 60 -4.79 8.40 5.40
CA LYS A 60 -4.86 7.02 5.91
C LYS A 60 -4.59 5.98 4.80
N ALA A 61 -3.56 6.24 3.99
CA ALA A 61 -3.22 5.40 2.84
C ALA A 61 -2.86 3.97 3.25
N TYR A 62 -2.24 3.82 4.42
CA TYR A 62 -1.79 2.54 4.95
C TYR A 62 -2.33 2.28 6.35
N PRO A 63 -2.69 1.01 6.67
CA PRO A 63 -2.86 0.58 8.04
C PRO A 63 -1.55 0.75 8.83
N VAL A 64 -1.64 1.01 10.13
CA VAL A 64 -0.48 1.04 11.01
C VAL A 64 -0.28 -0.35 11.60
N TYR A 65 0.90 -0.92 11.40
CA TYR A 65 1.30 -2.25 11.89
C TYR A 65 2.29 -2.07 13.04
N ASP A 66 1.80 -1.79 14.24
CA ASP A 66 2.60 -1.80 15.45
C ASP A 66 2.78 -3.21 16.02
N GLY A 67 3.59 -3.37 17.07
CA GLY A 67 3.86 -4.68 17.66
C GLY A 67 2.65 -5.39 18.30
N GLU A 68 1.54 -4.69 18.50
CA GLU A 68 0.33 -5.21 19.17
C GLU A 68 -0.87 -5.34 18.21
N TYR A 69 -0.79 -4.82 16.98
CA TYR A 69 -1.93 -4.73 16.08
C TYR A 69 -2.64 -6.08 15.84
N GLN A 70 -1.89 -7.16 15.72
CA GLN A 70 -2.45 -8.49 15.46
C GLN A 70 -3.34 -8.98 16.61
N LYS A 71 -2.96 -8.68 17.84
CA LYS A 71 -3.75 -9.02 19.02
C LYS A 71 -5.11 -8.32 19.00
N HIS A 72 -5.10 -7.03 18.67
CA HIS A 72 -6.32 -6.23 18.55
C HIS A 72 -7.15 -6.65 17.34
N LEU A 73 -6.49 -6.92 16.21
CA LEU A 73 -7.14 -7.38 14.99
C LEU A 73 -7.89 -8.70 15.19
N LYS A 74 -7.28 -9.67 15.89
CA LYS A 74 -7.95 -10.95 16.21
C LYS A 74 -9.22 -10.77 17.02
N VAL A 75 -9.26 -9.83 17.95
CA VAL A 75 -10.48 -9.54 18.72
C VAL A 75 -11.58 -8.98 17.83
N ILE A 76 -11.22 -8.05 16.94
CA ILE A 76 -12.16 -7.45 15.98
C ILE A 76 -12.65 -8.51 15.00
N GLN A 77 -11.76 -9.33 14.46
CA GLN A 77 -12.08 -10.41 13.54
C GLN A 77 -13.08 -11.40 14.19
N ALA A 78 -12.79 -11.90 15.39
CA ALA A 78 -13.68 -12.82 16.10
C ALA A 78 -15.07 -12.22 16.36
N TYR A 79 -15.16 -10.90 16.61
CA TYR A 79 -16.43 -10.21 16.74
C TYR A 79 -17.18 -10.15 15.40
N LEU A 80 -16.49 -9.81 14.30
CA LEU A 80 -17.09 -9.70 12.97
C LEU A 80 -17.53 -11.04 12.40
N GLU A 81 -16.84 -12.12 12.72
CA GLU A 81 -17.21 -13.50 12.35
C GLU A 81 -18.54 -13.95 12.95
N GLY A 82 -19.03 -13.27 13.99
CA GLY A 82 -20.35 -13.50 14.55
C GLY A 82 -21.53 -13.02 13.67
N PHE A 83 -21.26 -12.30 12.58
CA PHE A 83 -22.29 -11.81 11.67
C PHE A 83 -22.33 -12.65 10.39
N GLU A 84 -23.45 -13.34 10.17
CA GLU A 84 -23.62 -14.21 8.98
C GLU A 84 -23.62 -13.45 7.65
N ASN A 85 -24.03 -12.18 7.67
CA ASN A 85 -24.22 -11.34 6.48
C ASN A 85 -23.19 -10.21 6.34
N LEU A 86 -22.04 -10.31 7.02
CA LEU A 86 -20.98 -9.32 6.98
C LEU A 86 -19.65 -9.97 6.61
N GLN A 87 -18.98 -9.42 5.60
CA GLN A 87 -17.63 -9.79 5.24
C GLN A 87 -16.78 -8.53 5.03
N THR A 88 -15.55 -8.55 5.51
CA THR A 88 -14.58 -7.48 5.30
C THR A 88 -13.60 -7.86 4.21
N VAL A 89 -13.27 -6.91 3.32
CA VAL A 89 -12.41 -7.15 2.16
C VAL A 89 -11.40 -6.01 1.98
N GLY A 90 -10.34 -6.31 1.26
CA GLY A 90 -9.34 -5.32 0.86
C GLY A 90 -8.36 -4.93 1.95
N ARG A 91 -7.56 -3.89 1.69
CA ARG A 91 -6.49 -3.45 2.59
C ARG A 91 -7.03 -2.89 3.90
N ASN A 92 -7.88 -1.89 3.84
CA ASN A 92 -8.37 -1.20 5.03
C ASN A 92 -9.45 -2.00 5.75
N GLY A 93 -10.34 -2.67 5.01
CA GLY A 93 -11.42 -3.48 5.60
C GLY A 93 -10.90 -4.69 6.40
N MET A 94 -9.74 -5.22 6.02
CA MET A 94 -9.10 -6.35 6.71
C MET A 94 -7.91 -5.93 7.59
N HIS A 95 -7.56 -4.64 7.62
CA HIS A 95 -6.34 -4.13 8.25
C HIS A 95 -5.12 -4.98 7.87
N ARG A 96 -4.93 -5.23 6.57
CA ARG A 96 -3.93 -6.13 6.02
C ARG A 96 -3.24 -5.50 4.82
N TYR A 97 -1.94 -5.75 4.66
CA TYR A 97 -1.14 -5.18 3.57
C TYR A 97 -1.48 -5.84 2.21
N ASN A 98 -2.73 -5.70 1.81
CA ASN A 98 -3.22 -6.21 0.54
C ASN A 98 -2.89 -5.23 -0.60
N ASN A 99 -2.25 -5.70 -1.66
CA ASN A 99 -2.12 -5.01 -2.93
C ASN A 99 -3.42 -5.09 -3.74
N GLN A 100 -3.45 -4.53 -4.93
CA GLN A 100 -4.66 -4.48 -5.76
C GLN A 100 -5.21 -5.88 -6.06
N ASP A 101 -4.33 -6.81 -6.45
CA ASP A 101 -4.66 -8.21 -6.74
C ASP A 101 -5.30 -8.91 -5.53
N HIS A 102 -4.68 -8.81 -4.37
CA HIS A 102 -5.23 -9.36 -3.13
C HIS A 102 -6.59 -8.74 -2.77
N SER A 103 -6.71 -7.42 -2.90
CA SER A 103 -7.95 -6.70 -2.60
C SER A 103 -9.07 -7.09 -3.57
N MET A 104 -8.77 -7.25 -4.85
CA MET A 104 -9.72 -7.75 -5.86
C MET A 104 -10.11 -9.20 -5.57
N LEU A 105 -9.15 -10.06 -5.26
CA LEU A 105 -9.41 -11.47 -4.96
C LEU A 105 -10.31 -11.62 -3.72
N THR A 106 -10.04 -10.89 -2.63
CA THR A 106 -10.90 -10.93 -1.45
C THR A 106 -12.32 -10.48 -1.77
N GLY A 107 -12.51 -9.46 -2.61
CA GLY A 107 -13.84 -9.03 -3.08
C GLY A 107 -14.54 -10.10 -3.91
N MET A 108 -13.84 -10.75 -4.82
CA MET A 108 -14.40 -11.86 -5.64
C MET A 108 -14.80 -13.06 -4.78
N LEU A 109 -13.97 -13.45 -3.81
CA LEU A 109 -14.26 -14.55 -2.91
C LEU A 109 -15.43 -14.22 -1.97
N ALA A 110 -15.54 -12.97 -1.51
CA ALA A 110 -16.68 -12.54 -0.72
C ALA A 110 -18.00 -12.67 -1.49
N VAL A 111 -18.04 -12.31 -2.78
CA VAL A 111 -19.22 -12.51 -3.64
C VAL A 111 -19.55 -14.00 -3.79
N LYS A 112 -18.56 -14.86 -3.95
CA LYS A 112 -18.75 -16.31 -4.02
C LYS A 112 -19.34 -16.88 -2.71
N ASN A 113 -18.86 -16.39 -1.57
CA ASN A 113 -19.42 -16.75 -0.25
C ASN A 113 -20.90 -16.34 -0.15
N ILE A 114 -21.27 -15.14 -0.60
CA ILE A 114 -22.66 -14.69 -0.68
C ILE A 114 -23.50 -15.64 -1.57
N SER A 115 -22.89 -16.23 -2.60
CA SER A 115 -23.52 -17.17 -3.52
C SER A 115 -23.56 -18.61 -2.99
N GLY A 116 -23.10 -18.86 -1.76
CA GLY A 116 -23.16 -20.15 -1.08
C GLY A 116 -21.87 -20.97 -1.10
N GLU A 117 -20.77 -20.42 -1.62
CA GLU A 117 -19.44 -21.00 -1.44
C GLU A 117 -18.89 -20.64 -0.03
N ASN A 118 -17.79 -21.26 0.36
CA ASN A 118 -17.15 -21.02 1.67
C ASN A 118 -15.64 -20.86 1.51
N HIS A 119 -15.20 -19.64 1.26
CA HIS A 119 -13.80 -19.26 1.12
C HIS A 119 -13.33 -18.48 2.35
N ASP A 120 -12.15 -18.83 2.86
CA ASP A 120 -11.48 -18.04 3.89
C ASP A 120 -10.79 -16.83 3.28
N LEU A 121 -11.35 -15.64 3.45
CA LEU A 121 -10.82 -14.39 2.93
C LEU A 121 -9.50 -14.01 3.62
N TRP A 122 -9.31 -14.43 4.87
CA TRP A 122 -8.12 -14.15 5.65
C TRP A 122 -6.92 -14.99 5.22
N ASN A 123 -7.13 -16.04 4.43
CA ASN A 123 -6.07 -16.85 3.84
C ASN A 123 -5.54 -16.29 2.50
N VAL A 124 -6.06 -15.15 2.04
CA VAL A 124 -5.50 -14.41 0.93
C VAL A 124 -4.32 -13.57 1.42
N ASN A 125 -3.19 -13.57 0.69
CA ASN A 125 -1.97 -12.87 1.06
C ASN A 125 -1.44 -13.27 2.45
N THR A 126 -0.86 -14.45 2.53
CA THR A 126 -0.24 -14.99 3.76
C THR A 126 1.27 -14.79 3.82
N GLU A 127 1.85 -14.08 2.85
CA GLU A 127 3.30 -13.83 2.80
C GLU A 127 3.74 -12.85 3.89
N ARG A 128 4.58 -13.30 4.80
CA ARG A 128 5.10 -12.50 5.94
C ARG A 128 5.80 -11.22 5.50
N SER A 129 6.45 -11.23 4.33
CA SER A 129 7.13 -10.06 3.77
C SER A 129 6.20 -8.88 3.48
N TYR A 130 4.94 -9.15 3.13
CA TYR A 130 3.93 -8.12 2.92
C TYR A 130 3.34 -7.55 4.22
N HIS A 131 3.52 -8.26 5.33
CA HIS A 131 2.93 -7.86 6.61
C HIS A 131 3.94 -7.18 7.54
N GLU A 132 5.20 -7.01 7.09
CA GLU A 132 6.29 -6.47 7.91
C GLU A 132 6.43 -7.21 9.26
N GLU A 133 6.09 -8.50 9.30
CA GLU A 133 6.07 -9.36 10.48
C GLU A 133 7.45 -9.94 10.82
N PHE A 134 8.51 -9.18 10.53
CA PHE A 134 9.86 -9.59 10.87
C PHE A 134 10.30 -8.94 12.18
N THR A 135 10.89 -9.74 13.05
CA THR A 135 11.59 -9.20 14.22
C THR A 135 12.82 -8.41 13.77
N VAL A 136 13.30 -7.50 14.62
CA VAL A 136 14.51 -6.70 14.35
C VAL A 136 15.72 -7.60 14.04
N GLU A 137 15.79 -8.80 14.61
CA GLU A 137 16.85 -9.78 14.36
C GLU A 137 16.72 -10.46 13.00
N GLU A 138 15.52 -10.85 12.60
CA GLU A 138 15.25 -11.41 11.27
C GLU A 138 15.53 -10.39 10.16
N SER A 139 15.15 -9.13 10.38
CA SER A 139 15.45 -8.04 9.43
C SER A 139 16.95 -7.81 9.25
N LYS A 140 17.75 -7.87 10.33
CA LYS A 140 19.21 -7.78 10.24
C LYS A 140 19.84 -8.96 9.47
N GLN A 141 19.32 -10.16 9.65
CA GLN A 141 19.80 -11.34 8.92
C GLN A 141 19.47 -11.25 7.43
N GLN A 142 18.31 -10.75 7.04
CA GLN A 142 17.98 -10.52 5.63
C GLN A 142 18.90 -9.49 4.97
N VAL A 143 19.16 -8.36 5.64
CA VAL A 143 20.09 -7.35 5.12
C VAL A 143 21.50 -7.90 4.96
N GLN A 144 21.97 -8.73 5.89
CA GLN A 144 23.30 -9.40 5.77
C GLN A 144 23.34 -10.47 4.66
N ALA A 145 22.22 -11.12 4.35
CA ALA A 145 22.14 -12.08 3.27
C ALA A 145 22.15 -11.44 1.87
N LEU A 146 21.57 -10.24 1.75
CA LEU A 146 21.54 -9.44 0.51
C LEU A 146 22.87 -8.71 0.23
N ALA A 147 23.74 -8.58 1.22
CA ALA A 147 25.05 -7.94 1.09
C ALA A 147 26.20 -8.91 0.72
N LYS A 148 25.91 -10.17 0.47
CA LYS A 148 26.85 -11.21 -0.03
C LYS A 148 26.57 -11.56 -1.48
#